data_b7529215ed8526bc289184bf77f40e45
#
_entry.id   b7529215ed8526bc289184bf77f40e45
#
_cell.length_a   1.000
_cell.length_b   1.000
_cell.length_c   1.000
_cell.angle_alpha   90.00
_cell.angle_beta   90.00
_cell.angle_gamma   90.00
#
_symmetry.space_group_name_H-M   'P 1'
#
loop_
_entity.id
_entity.type
_entity.pdbx_description
1 polymer ?
#
loop_
_entity_poly.entity_id
_entity_poly.type
_entity_poly.pdbx_seq_one_letter_code
_entity_poly.pdbx_strand_id
1 'polypeptide(L)'
;MNVFEKYLIAINIIGFLMYFINFLLYKYTKSANIDVILTLLALAGGSLGIFAFIALFDRKSVKENMMSRVFLICVLIIQIIAMLFIKGFHGEEINIAFWEFVGRNKILMIYLGIINVITFLAFAIDKLHAIKGKRRIRIITLLGLAFVGGSAGALLGMYTLRHKTKVDYFTVGVPLIMIMQAVVVFFVMNIRG
;
A
#
# COMPACT_ATOMS: atom_id res chain seq x y z
N MET A 1 -0.08 27.78 -13.51
CA MET A 1 -0.23 26.33 -13.52
C MET A 1 0.52 25.74 -14.71
N ASN A 2 1.47 24.87 -14.43
CA ASN A 2 2.25 24.19 -15.43
C ASN A 2 1.39 23.11 -16.13
N VAL A 3 1.78 22.68 -17.36
CA VAL A 3 1.07 21.63 -18.12
C VAL A 3 0.91 20.35 -17.30
N PHE A 4 1.95 19.96 -16.55
CA PHE A 4 1.92 18.81 -15.67
C PHE A 4 0.89 18.92 -14.53
N GLU A 5 0.74 20.10 -13.93
CA GLU A 5 -0.29 20.33 -12.89
C GLU A 5 -1.70 20.24 -13.45
N LYS A 6 -1.94 20.76 -14.66
CA LYS A 6 -3.23 20.64 -15.35
C LYS A 6 -3.56 19.16 -15.64
N TYR A 7 -2.56 18.39 -16.10
CA TYR A 7 -2.70 16.95 -16.33
C TYR A 7 -3.08 16.22 -15.03
N LEU A 8 -2.37 16.47 -13.91
CA LEU A 8 -2.65 15.83 -12.64
C LEU A 8 -4.06 16.15 -12.13
N ILE A 9 -4.52 17.38 -12.28
CA ILE A 9 -5.90 17.75 -11.91
C ILE A 9 -6.89 16.98 -12.77
N ALA A 10 -6.72 16.99 -14.09
CA ALA A 10 -7.63 16.33 -15.01
C ALA A 10 -7.72 14.81 -14.74
N ILE A 11 -6.58 14.12 -14.59
CA ILE A 11 -6.56 12.67 -14.37
C ILE A 11 -7.17 12.29 -13.01
N ASN A 12 -7.02 13.13 -11.98
CA ASN A 12 -7.65 12.90 -10.69
C ASN A 12 -9.16 13.13 -10.71
N ILE A 13 -9.65 14.12 -11.47
CA ILE A 13 -11.09 14.32 -11.70
C ILE A 13 -11.66 13.11 -12.45
N ILE A 14 -10.99 12.64 -13.50
CA ILE A 14 -11.39 11.44 -14.24
C ILE A 14 -11.40 10.22 -13.33
N GLY A 15 -10.36 10.02 -12.51
CA GLY A 15 -10.29 8.92 -11.55
C GLY A 15 -11.45 8.93 -10.55
N PHE A 16 -11.78 10.10 -10.01
CA PHE A 16 -12.93 10.27 -9.11
C PHE A 16 -14.26 9.90 -9.79
N LEU A 17 -14.50 10.42 -11.00
CA LEU A 17 -15.72 10.15 -11.75
C LEU A 17 -15.82 8.68 -12.19
N MET A 18 -14.74 8.08 -12.64
CA MET A 18 -14.73 6.67 -13.04
C MET A 18 -14.97 5.74 -11.83
N TYR A 19 -14.43 6.06 -10.65
CA TYR A 19 -14.75 5.29 -9.45
C TYR A 19 -16.21 5.49 -9.03
N PHE A 20 -16.76 6.68 -9.18
CA PHE A 20 -18.19 6.93 -8.96
C PHE A 20 -19.07 6.06 -9.88
N ILE A 21 -18.75 5.97 -11.16
CA ILE A 21 -19.43 5.09 -12.12
C ILE A 21 -19.32 3.63 -11.68
N ASN A 22 -18.10 3.17 -11.29
CA ASN A 22 -17.88 1.81 -10.81
C ASN A 22 -18.73 1.51 -9.57
N PHE A 23 -18.80 2.45 -8.63
CA PHE A 23 -19.61 2.34 -7.41
C PHE A 23 -21.11 2.19 -7.73
N LEU A 24 -21.63 2.98 -8.68
CA LEU A 24 -23.01 2.88 -9.14
C LEU A 24 -23.26 1.55 -9.86
N LEU A 25 -22.39 1.14 -10.77
CA LEU A 25 -22.50 -0.15 -11.48
C LEU A 25 -22.53 -1.31 -10.48
N TYR A 26 -21.63 -1.34 -9.51
CA TYR A 26 -21.63 -2.37 -8.47
C TYR A 26 -22.91 -2.39 -7.65
N LYS A 27 -23.45 -1.20 -7.31
CA LYS A 27 -24.68 -1.06 -6.52
C LYS A 27 -25.92 -1.57 -7.28
N TYR A 28 -26.01 -1.33 -8.58
CA TYR A 28 -27.21 -1.63 -9.38
C TYR A 28 -27.13 -2.93 -10.18
N THR A 29 -25.96 -3.34 -10.65
CA THR A 29 -25.80 -4.51 -11.53
C THR A 29 -25.05 -5.67 -10.88
N LYS A 30 -24.42 -5.48 -9.70
CA LYS A 30 -23.52 -6.44 -9.04
C LYS A 30 -22.37 -6.96 -9.93
N SER A 31 -22.16 -6.39 -11.08
CA SER A 31 -21.10 -6.73 -12.05
C SER A 31 -20.32 -5.48 -12.38
N ALA A 32 -19.30 -5.15 -11.57
CA ALA A 32 -18.36 -4.08 -11.91
C ALA A 32 -17.08 -4.71 -12.45
N ASN A 33 -16.79 -4.50 -13.73
CA ASN A 33 -15.58 -5.01 -14.39
C ASN A 33 -14.73 -3.87 -14.98
N ILE A 34 -14.69 -2.70 -14.33
CA ILE A 34 -13.80 -1.61 -14.73
C ILE A 34 -12.55 -1.51 -13.86
N ASP A 35 -12.23 -2.57 -13.09
CA ASP A 35 -11.06 -2.61 -12.19
C ASP A 35 -9.74 -2.38 -12.94
N VAL A 36 -9.62 -2.89 -14.17
CA VAL A 36 -8.43 -2.67 -15.01
C VAL A 36 -8.29 -1.19 -15.37
N ILE A 37 -9.39 -0.53 -15.75
CA ILE A 37 -9.37 0.91 -16.10
C ILE A 37 -9.03 1.74 -14.88
N LEU A 38 -9.59 1.43 -13.71
CA LEU A 38 -9.28 2.11 -12.45
C LEU A 38 -7.82 1.91 -12.04
N THR A 39 -7.27 0.71 -12.26
CA THR A 39 -5.86 0.40 -12.00
C THR A 39 -4.95 1.24 -12.90
N LEU A 40 -5.25 1.32 -14.20
CA LEU A 40 -4.49 2.14 -15.16
C LEU A 40 -4.58 3.63 -14.84
N LEU A 41 -5.78 4.12 -14.49
CA LEU A 41 -5.97 5.51 -14.06
C LEU A 41 -5.21 5.83 -12.76
N ALA A 42 -5.21 4.90 -11.80
CA ALA A 42 -4.43 5.06 -10.57
C ALA A 42 -2.93 5.18 -10.89
N LEU A 43 -2.38 4.29 -11.74
CA LEU A 43 -0.98 4.33 -12.17
C LEU A 43 -0.64 5.61 -12.95
N ALA A 44 -1.56 6.10 -13.77
CA ALA A 44 -1.38 7.33 -14.55
C ALA A 44 -1.41 8.62 -13.70
N GLY A 45 -1.61 8.54 -12.37
CA GLY A 45 -1.65 9.71 -11.48
C GLY A 45 -3.01 10.05 -10.90
N GLY A 46 -4.06 9.30 -11.22
CA GLY A 46 -5.43 9.48 -10.72
C GLY A 46 -5.72 8.89 -9.35
N SER A 47 -4.70 8.37 -8.66
CA SER A 47 -4.86 7.66 -7.38
C SER A 47 -5.47 8.51 -6.27
N LEU A 48 -5.15 9.81 -6.22
CA LEU A 48 -5.68 10.72 -5.22
C LEU A 48 -7.17 10.97 -5.44
N GLY A 49 -7.63 11.12 -6.69
CA GLY A 49 -9.05 11.29 -7.00
C GLY A 49 -9.88 10.05 -6.64
N ILE A 50 -9.38 8.86 -6.97
CA ILE A 50 -10.00 7.58 -6.60
C ILE A 50 -10.04 7.43 -5.07
N PHE A 51 -8.92 7.74 -4.39
CA PHE A 51 -8.83 7.67 -2.94
C PHE A 51 -9.81 8.65 -2.27
N ALA A 52 -9.93 9.87 -2.77
CA ALA A 52 -10.88 10.85 -2.25
C ALA A 52 -12.32 10.35 -2.32
N PHE A 53 -12.72 9.71 -3.45
CA PHE A 53 -14.04 9.11 -3.54
C PHE A 53 -14.25 8.00 -2.51
N ILE A 54 -13.30 7.07 -2.38
CA ILE A 54 -13.37 5.97 -1.41
C ILE A 54 -13.50 6.51 0.02
N ALA A 55 -12.69 7.51 0.38
CA ALA A 55 -12.70 8.10 1.71
C ALA A 55 -14.02 8.80 2.06
N LEU A 56 -14.68 9.39 1.07
CA LEU A 56 -15.93 10.12 1.27
C LEU A 56 -17.16 9.21 1.22
N PHE A 57 -17.24 8.30 0.25
CA PHE A 57 -18.48 7.61 -0.10
C PHE A 57 -18.42 6.08 0.08
N ASP A 58 -17.26 5.44 -0.03
CA ASP A 58 -17.11 3.98 0.06
C ASP A 58 -16.15 3.56 1.17
N ARG A 59 -16.52 3.82 2.43
CA ARG A 59 -15.65 3.55 3.60
C ARG A 59 -15.60 2.09 4.04
N LYS A 60 -16.53 1.23 3.59
CA LYS A 60 -16.59 -0.17 4.03
C LYS A 60 -15.50 -1.01 3.36
N SER A 61 -14.56 -1.51 4.16
CA SER A 61 -13.57 -2.49 3.70
C SER A 61 -14.13 -3.89 3.81
N VAL A 62 -14.38 -4.52 2.69
CA VAL A 62 -14.79 -5.93 2.55
C VAL A 62 -13.71 -6.72 1.83
N LYS A 63 -13.78 -8.05 1.86
CA LYS A 63 -12.75 -8.89 1.22
C LYS A 63 -12.58 -8.59 -0.27
N GLU A 64 -13.67 -8.32 -0.93
CA GLU A 64 -13.77 -8.09 -2.38
C GLU A 64 -13.03 -6.83 -2.83
N ASN A 65 -13.01 -5.78 -2.01
CA ASN A 65 -12.35 -4.51 -2.34
C ASN A 65 -10.98 -4.30 -1.64
N MET A 66 -10.52 -5.29 -0.85
CA MET A 66 -9.30 -5.14 -0.04
C MET A 66 -8.04 -5.01 -0.91
N MET A 67 -7.95 -5.80 -2.00
CA MET A 67 -6.81 -5.75 -2.91
C MET A 67 -6.70 -4.39 -3.59
N SER A 68 -7.80 -3.88 -4.15
CA SER A 68 -7.84 -2.58 -4.83
C SER A 68 -7.47 -1.43 -3.88
N ARG A 69 -7.87 -1.51 -2.62
CA ARG A 69 -7.53 -0.50 -1.60
C ARG A 69 -6.06 -0.51 -1.23
N VAL A 70 -5.48 -1.70 -0.99
CA VAL A 70 -4.04 -1.82 -0.71
C VAL A 70 -3.23 -1.30 -1.88
N PHE A 71 -3.58 -1.71 -3.11
CA PHE A 71 -2.95 -1.24 -4.33
C PHE A 71 -2.99 0.29 -4.43
N LEU A 72 -4.19 0.86 -4.29
CA LEU A 72 -4.40 2.30 -4.42
C LEU A 72 -3.58 3.11 -3.39
N ILE A 73 -3.56 2.69 -2.12
CA ILE A 73 -2.81 3.38 -1.07
C ILE A 73 -1.31 3.32 -1.35
N CYS A 74 -0.79 2.15 -1.75
CA CYS A 74 0.63 2.01 -2.09
C CYS A 74 1.02 2.89 -3.29
N VAL A 75 0.22 2.88 -4.36
CA VAL A 75 0.45 3.71 -5.55
C VAL A 75 0.37 5.20 -5.21
N LEU A 76 -0.61 5.61 -4.41
CA LEU A 76 -0.75 7.00 -3.96
C LEU A 76 0.50 7.48 -3.20
N ILE A 77 1.01 6.68 -2.26
CA ILE A 77 2.22 7.04 -1.50
C ILE A 77 3.43 7.14 -2.43
N ILE A 78 3.62 6.18 -3.33
CA ILE A 78 4.71 6.20 -4.31
C ILE A 78 4.62 7.45 -5.19
N GLN A 79 3.43 7.83 -5.65
CA GLN A 79 3.23 9.03 -6.48
C GLN A 79 3.50 10.33 -5.71
N ILE A 80 3.08 10.42 -4.44
CA ILE A 80 3.39 11.57 -3.59
C ILE A 80 4.91 11.70 -3.43
N ILE A 81 5.61 10.61 -3.15
CA ILE A 81 7.07 10.60 -3.01
C ILE A 81 7.75 11.00 -4.33
N ALA A 82 7.32 10.44 -5.46
CA ALA A 82 7.85 10.80 -6.77
C ALA A 82 7.64 12.30 -7.07
N MET A 83 6.47 12.84 -6.72
CA MET A 83 6.19 14.28 -6.89
C MET A 83 7.07 15.14 -6.00
N LEU A 84 7.30 14.75 -4.75
CA LEU A 84 8.21 15.46 -3.84
C LEU A 84 9.64 15.43 -4.39
N PHE A 85 10.07 14.29 -4.92
CA PHE A 85 11.38 14.15 -5.55
C PHE A 85 11.53 15.07 -6.77
N ILE A 86 10.54 15.13 -7.67
CA ILE A 86 10.51 16.02 -8.85
C ILE A 86 10.54 17.51 -8.43
N LYS A 87 9.90 17.86 -7.31
CA LYS A 87 9.90 19.23 -6.77
C LYS A 87 11.22 19.61 -6.06
N GLY A 88 12.20 18.73 -6.04
CA GLY A 88 13.51 18.99 -5.46
C GLY A 88 13.58 18.90 -3.94
N PHE A 89 12.66 18.18 -3.30
CA PHE A 89 12.74 17.85 -1.87
C PHE A 89 13.76 16.74 -1.60
N HIS A 90 14.87 16.74 -2.31
CA HIS A 90 15.99 15.81 -2.13
C HIS A 90 17.31 16.58 -2.01
N GLY A 91 18.36 15.95 -1.50
CA GLY A 91 19.73 16.50 -1.47
C GLY A 91 20.28 16.70 -2.88
N GLU A 92 21.37 17.42 -3.01
CA GLU A 92 22.03 17.70 -4.30
C GLU A 92 22.58 16.41 -4.95
N GLU A 93 23.00 15.44 -4.11
CA GLU A 93 23.48 14.14 -4.55
C GLU A 93 22.54 13.02 -4.08
N ILE A 94 22.29 12.05 -4.94
CA ILE A 94 21.51 10.86 -4.58
C ILE A 94 22.37 9.95 -3.72
N ASN A 95 21.95 9.74 -2.48
CA ASN A 95 22.62 8.86 -1.54
C ASN A 95 22.05 7.44 -1.65
N ILE A 96 22.91 6.49 -1.98
CA ILE A 96 22.59 5.05 -2.02
C ILE A 96 23.30 4.26 -0.92
N ALA A 97 23.97 4.93 0.02
CA ALA A 97 24.72 4.32 1.11
C ALA A 97 23.80 3.76 2.21
N PHE A 98 23.06 2.72 1.86
CA PHE A 98 22.08 2.08 2.75
C PHE A 98 22.67 1.66 4.11
N TRP A 99 23.87 1.09 4.12
CA TRP A 99 24.50 0.64 5.35
C TRP A 99 24.87 1.79 6.31
N GLU A 100 25.24 2.92 5.76
CA GLU A 100 25.49 4.14 6.56
C GLU A 100 24.18 4.67 7.16
N PHE A 101 23.11 4.69 6.37
CA PHE A 101 21.76 5.04 6.85
C PHE A 101 21.32 4.13 8.00
N VAL A 102 21.50 2.81 7.86
CA VAL A 102 21.22 1.82 8.92
C VAL A 102 22.03 2.14 10.18
N GLY A 103 23.32 2.43 10.06
CA GLY A 103 24.20 2.75 11.19
C GLY A 103 23.76 4.03 11.93
N ARG A 104 23.32 5.05 11.21
CA ARG A 104 22.82 6.31 11.80
C ARG A 104 21.44 6.18 12.45
N ASN A 105 20.57 5.33 11.92
CA ASN A 105 19.17 5.24 12.34
C ASN A 105 18.88 3.99 13.18
N LYS A 106 19.66 3.73 14.22
CA LYS A 106 19.54 2.53 15.07
C LYS A 106 18.14 2.32 15.65
N ILE A 107 17.47 3.41 16.09
CA ILE A 107 16.12 3.36 16.65
C ILE A 107 15.11 2.86 15.60
N LEU A 108 15.22 3.35 14.36
CA LEU A 108 14.39 2.89 13.26
C LEU A 108 14.61 1.40 12.95
N MET A 109 15.85 0.94 12.99
CA MET A 109 16.19 -0.47 12.78
C MET A 109 15.62 -1.37 13.87
N ILE A 110 15.72 -0.95 15.15
CA ILE A 110 15.13 -1.66 16.28
C ILE A 110 13.60 -1.73 16.11
N TYR A 111 12.96 -0.61 15.77
CA TYR A 111 11.52 -0.58 15.49
C TYR A 111 11.13 -1.55 14.37
N LEU A 112 11.84 -1.52 13.23
CA LEU A 112 11.58 -2.42 12.10
C LEU A 112 11.79 -3.89 12.51
N GLY A 113 12.80 -4.19 13.31
CA GLY A 113 13.00 -5.53 13.85
C GLY A 113 11.81 -6.00 14.70
N ILE A 114 11.38 -5.19 15.65
CA ILE A 114 10.27 -5.50 16.55
C ILE A 114 8.96 -5.68 15.77
N ILE A 115 8.61 -4.76 14.87
CA ILE A 115 7.35 -4.84 14.13
C ILE A 115 7.32 -6.04 13.18
N ASN A 116 8.45 -6.44 12.59
CA ASN A 116 8.53 -7.65 11.76
C ASN A 116 8.34 -8.93 12.58
N VAL A 117 8.91 -9.00 13.79
CA VAL A 117 8.67 -10.12 14.71
C VAL A 117 7.20 -10.19 15.12
N ILE A 118 6.61 -9.06 15.53
CA ILE A 118 5.18 -9.00 15.89
C ILE A 118 4.31 -9.44 14.72
N THR A 119 4.61 -8.98 13.50
CA THR A 119 3.84 -9.34 12.31
C THR A 119 3.95 -10.83 11.99
N PHE A 120 5.15 -11.40 12.05
CA PHE A 120 5.37 -12.83 11.89
C PHE A 120 4.54 -13.64 12.90
N LEU A 121 4.60 -13.27 14.18
CA LEU A 121 3.82 -13.92 15.23
C LEU A 121 2.30 -13.79 15.02
N ALA A 122 1.83 -12.64 14.54
CA ALA A 122 0.41 -12.45 14.20
C ALA A 122 -0.05 -13.41 13.09
N PHE A 123 0.77 -13.62 12.04
CA PHE A 123 0.48 -14.63 11.01
C PHE A 123 0.52 -16.06 11.55
N ALA A 124 1.44 -16.36 12.48
CA ALA A 124 1.51 -17.68 13.13
C ALA A 124 0.28 -17.93 14.00
N ILE A 125 -0.15 -16.96 14.79
CA ILE A 125 -1.36 -17.04 15.62
C ILE A 125 -2.60 -17.19 14.73
N ASP A 126 -2.71 -16.44 13.63
CA ASP A 126 -3.83 -16.55 12.71
C ASP A 126 -3.92 -17.95 12.07
N LYS A 127 -2.77 -18.56 11.72
CA LYS A 127 -2.71 -19.95 11.27
C LYS A 127 -3.18 -20.94 12.34
N LEU A 128 -2.68 -20.79 13.57
CA LEU A 128 -3.08 -21.66 14.69
C LEU A 128 -4.58 -21.54 14.98
N HIS A 129 -5.13 -20.34 14.93
CA HIS A 129 -6.57 -20.10 15.08
C HIS A 129 -7.37 -20.73 13.94
N ALA A 130 -6.86 -20.70 12.71
CA ALA A 130 -7.49 -21.35 11.56
C ALA A 130 -7.55 -22.87 11.72
N ILE A 131 -6.47 -23.50 12.24
CA ILE A 131 -6.40 -24.94 12.47
C ILE A 131 -7.32 -25.36 13.62
N LYS A 132 -7.38 -24.56 14.69
CA LYS A 132 -8.17 -24.85 15.90
C LYS A 132 -9.63 -24.42 15.80
N GLY A 133 -10.11 -23.92 14.64
CA GLY A 133 -11.47 -23.41 14.47
C GLY A 133 -11.81 -22.17 15.31
N LYS A 134 -10.79 -21.49 15.85
CA LYS A 134 -10.98 -20.27 16.66
C LYS A 134 -11.17 -19.03 15.79
N ARG A 135 -11.60 -17.92 16.43
CA ARG A 135 -11.77 -16.63 15.75
C ARG A 135 -10.44 -16.15 15.17
N ARG A 136 -10.41 -15.96 13.84
CA ARG A 136 -9.22 -15.51 13.10
C ARG A 136 -8.93 -14.02 13.33
N ILE A 137 -7.67 -13.64 13.12
CA ILE A 137 -7.28 -12.23 13.11
C ILE A 137 -7.90 -11.54 11.88
N ARG A 138 -8.34 -10.31 12.05
CA ARG A 138 -8.93 -9.53 10.95
C ARG A 138 -7.89 -9.26 9.85
N ILE A 139 -8.31 -9.35 8.58
CA ILE A 139 -7.47 -9.08 7.41
C ILE A 139 -6.81 -7.71 7.51
N ILE A 140 -7.59 -6.68 7.87
CA ILE A 140 -7.11 -5.30 8.06
C ILE A 140 -5.99 -5.23 9.09
N THR A 141 -6.05 -5.99 10.18
CA THR A 141 -5.01 -6.00 11.21
C THR A 141 -3.70 -6.57 10.67
N LEU A 142 -3.76 -7.69 9.93
CA LEU A 142 -2.56 -8.32 9.35
C LEU A 142 -1.92 -7.44 8.26
N LEU A 143 -2.73 -6.85 7.38
CA LEU A 143 -2.26 -5.91 6.37
C LEU A 143 -1.76 -4.60 6.99
N GLY A 144 -2.42 -4.12 8.05
CA GLY A 144 -1.98 -2.93 8.79
C GLY A 144 -0.61 -3.13 9.45
N LEU A 145 -0.37 -4.30 10.07
CA LEU A 145 0.96 -4.64 10.62
C LEU A 145 2.02 -4.69 9.52
N ALA A 146 1.70 -5.29 8.36
CA ALA A 146 2.60 -5.28 7.21
C ALA A 146 2.88 -3.83 6.75
N PHE A 147 1.86 -2.97 6.71
CA PHE A 147 1.93 -1.59 6.21
C PHE A 147 2.79 -0.68 7.10
N VAL A 148 2.76 -0.83 8.42
CA VAL A 148 3.57 -0.02 9.35
C VAL A 148 5.02 -0.48 9.50
N GLY A 149 5.52 -1.34 8.60
CA GLY A 149 6.93 -1.76 8.58
C GLY A 149 7.14 -3.27 8.71
N GLY A 150 6.07 -4.05 8.93
CA GLY A 150 6.14 -5.49 9.15
C GLY A 150 6.04 -6.34 7.87
N SER A 151 6.28 -5.80 6.69
CA SER A 151 6.07 -6.50 5.41
C SER A 151 6.99 -7.71 5.25
N ALA A 152 8.26 -7.62 5.67
CA ALA A 152 9.19 -8.75 5.62
C ALA A 152 8.76 -9.89 6.59
N GLY A 153 8.33 -9.53 7.81
CA GLY A 153 7.77 -10.47 8.78
C GLY A 153 6.48 -11.14 8.27
N ALA A 154 5.62 -10.37 7.57
CA ALA A 154 4.43 -10.91 6.93
C ALA A 154 4.78 -11.92 5.83
N LEU A 155 5.71 -11.60 4.93
CA LEU A 155 6.18 -12.51 3.88
C LEU A 155 6.78 -13.78 4.48
N LEU A 156 7.69 -13.64 5.44
CA LEU A 156 8.26 -14.79 6.15
C LEU A 156 7.17 -15.65 6.78
N GLY A 157 6.21 -15.04 7.49
CA GLY A 157 5.09 -15.76 8.09
C GLY A 157 4.20 -16.46 7.07
N MET A 158 3.92 -15.80 5.94
CA MET A 158 3.11 -16.41 4.87
C MET A 158 3.79 -17.65 4.27
N TYR A 159 5.05 -17.53 3.88
CA TYR A 159 5.73 -18.59 3.13
C TYR A 159 6.24 -19.71 4.03
N THR A 160 6.84 -19.43 5.19
CA THR A 160 7.31 -20.46 6.12
C THR A 160 6.16 -21.27 6.70
N LEU A 161 5.06 -20.59 7.02
CA LEU A 161 3.88 -21.23 7.57
C LEU A 161 2.91 -21.75 6.49
N ARG A 162 3.16 -21.51 5.21
CA ARG A 162 2.26 -21.84 4.10
C ARG A 162 0.83 -21.38 4.38
N HIS A 163 0.68 -20.16 4.85
CA HIS A 163 -0.60 -19.59 5.26
C HIS A 163 -0.94 -18.35 4.43
N LYS A 164 -2.16 -18.29 3.87
CA LYS A 164 -2.66 -17.21 3.01
C LYS A 164 -1.88 -16.98 1.70
N THR A 165 -1.10 -17.96 1.27
CA THR A 165 -0.30 -17.91 0.03
C THR A 165 -1.10 -18.06 -1.26
N LYS A 166 -2.43 -18.18 -1.17
CA LYS A 166 -3.37 -18.27 -2.31
C LYS A 166 -4.40 -17.13 -2.29
N VAL A 167 -4.16 -16.10 -1.52
CA VAL A 167 -5.12 -14.99 -1.31
C VAL A 167 -4.51 -13.71 -1.85
N ASP A 168 -5.05 -13.16 -2.92
CA ASP A 168 -4.48 -12.09 -3.73
C ASP A 168 -4.07 -10.84 -2.93
N TYR A 169 -4.91 -10.37 -2.00
CA TYR A 169 -4.56 -9.21 -1.17
C TYR A 169 -3.41 -9.47 -0.18
N PHE A 170 -2.96 -10.72 -0.01
CA PHE A 170 -1.72 -11.04 0.70
C PHE A 170 -0.59 -11.35 -0.28
N THR A 171 -0.81 -12.19 -1.30
CA THR A 171 0.24 -12.64 -2.22
C THR A 171 0.78 -11.53 -3.12
N VAL A 172 -0.05 -10.56 -3.47
CA VAL A 172 0.33 -9.39 -4.25
C VAL A 172 0.41 -8.14 -3.35
N GLY A 173 -0.51 -7.99 -2.41
CA GLY A 173 -0.58 -6.81 -1.55
C GLY A 173 0.62 -6.66 -0.63
N VAL A 174 1.10 -7.73 0.01
CA VAL A 174 2.26 -7.62 0.93
C VAL A 174 3.57 -7.32 0.20
N PRO A 175 3.92 -7.97 -0.94
CA PRO A 175 5.05 -7.54 -1.77
C PRO A 175 4.95 -6.08 -2.23
N LEU A 176 3.76 -5.63 -2.62
CA LEU A 176 3.55 -4.25 -3.04
C LEU A 176 3.78 -3.26 -1.87
N ILE A 177 3.31 -3.60 -0.67
CA ILE A 177 3.59 -2.83 0.54
C ILE A 177 5.11 -2.77 0.79
N MET A 178 5.82 -3.88 0.60
CA MET A 178 7.28 -3.91 0.77
C MET A 178 8.01 -3.01 -0.24
N ILE A 179 7.57 -3.01 -1.50
CA ILE A 179 8.10 -2.09 -2.53
C ILE A 179 7.84 -0.64 -2.13
N MET A 180 6.63 -0.31 -1.73
CA MET A 180 6.27 1.04 -1.26
C MET A 180 7.16 1.45 -0.08
N GLN A 181 7.40 0.57 0.90
CA GLN A 181 8.29 0.85 2.04
C GLN A 181 9.73 1.08 1.60
N ALA A 182 10.24 0.33 0.62
CA ALA A 182 11.57 0.56 0.05
C ALA A 182 11.67 1.95 -0.59
N VAL A 183 10.63 2.39 -1.31
CA VAL A 183 10.56 3.75 -1.88
C VAL A 183 10.53 4.82 -0.77
N VAL A 184 9.78 4.59 0.30
CA VAL A 184 9.75 5.49 1.47
C VAL A 184 11.14 5.60 2.11
N VAL A 185 11.81 4.48 2.37
CA VAL A 185 13.16 4.46 2.94
C VAL A 185 14.14 5.18 2.03
N PHE A 186 14.10 4.90 0.72
CA PHE A 186 14.95 5.58 -0.26
C PHE A 186 14.73 7.09 -0.25
N PHE A 187 13.49 7.55 -0.17
CA PHE A 187 13.18 8.97 -0.07
C PHE A 187 13.73 9.59 1.24
N VAL A 188 13.53 8.91 2.37
CA VAL A 188 14.03 9.38 3.67
C VAL A 188 15.55 9.46 3.70
N MET A 189 16.26 8.54 3.02
CA MET A 189 17.71 8.58 2.86
C MET A 189 18.19 9.83 2.08
N ASN A 190 17.36 10.33 1.19
CA ASN A 190 17.69 11.39 0.24
C ASN A 190 17.00 12.73 0.54
N ILE A 191 16.20 12.82 1.61
CA ILE A 191 15.55 14.07 1.98
C ILE A 191 16.60 15.10 2.41
N ARG A 192 16.40 16.35 2.01
CA ARG A 192 17.26 17.44 2.49
C ARG A 192 17.13 17.55 4.01
N GLY A 193 18.22 17.35 4.72
CA GLY A 193 18.39 17.68 6.14
C GLY A 193 18.51 19.18 6.35
#